data_98cf65f879a825e78339396f99bb7e59
#
_entry.id   98cf65f879a825e78339396f99bb7e59
#
_cell.length_a   1.000
_cell.length_b   1.000
_cell.length_c   1.000
_cell.angle_alpha   90.00
_cell.angle_beta   90.00
_cell.angle_gamma   90.00
#
_symmetry.space_group_name_H-M   'P 1'
#
loop_
_entity.id
_entity.type
_entity.pdbx_description
1 polymer ?
#
loop_
_entity_poly.entity_id
_entity_poly.type
_entity_poly.pdbx_seq_one_letter_code
_entity_poly.pdbx_strand_id
1 'polypeptide(L)'
;MELPKYFTLNEAKKLLPDLKPRIYKLMKLNKTLSLIQSVDIDSDDPILDIDLAVMDLNKNYFKKMYLFYKELSEVTKLGAVVKDIDEGLVDFYSKYQGREILLCWKLGEKNIDHWHELNTGFNNRKHIKLLKKHN
;
A
#
# COMPACT_ATOMS: atom_id res chain seq x y z
N MET A 1 -12.84 -2.98 17.00
CA MET A 1 -11.43 -2.72 16.59
C MET A 1 -10.66 -4.02 16.56
N GLU A 2 -10.11 -4.36 15.44
CA GLU A 2 -9.34 -5.58 15.30
C GLU A 2 -7.92 -5.38 15.84
N LEU A 3 -7.41 -6.41 16.52
CA LEU A 3 -6.03 -6.40 16.98
C LEU A 3 -5.08 -6.61 15.79
N PRO A 4 -3.88 -6.01 15.82
CA PRO A 4 -2.91 -6.25 14.76
C PRO A 4 -2.53 -7.73 14.70
N LYS A 5 -2.36 -8.23 13.49
CA LYS A 5 -1.87 -9.58 13.27
C LYS A 5 -0.35 -9.57 13.32
N TYR A 6 0.22 -10.46 14.12
CA TYR A 6 1.67 -10.59 14.23
C TYR A 6 2.16 -11.70 13.32
N PHE A 7 3.26 -11.46 12.65
CA PHE A 7 3.87 -12.39 11.70
C PHE A 7 5.25 -12.78 12.14
N THR A 8 5.58 -14.05 11.96
CA THR A 8 6.99 -14.42 11.88
C THR A 8 7.52 -13.99 10.52
N LEU A 9 8.85 -13.93 10.39
CA LEU A 9 9.46 -13.59 9.10
C LEU A 9 8.99 -14.54 8.00
N ASN A 10 8.95 -15.85 8.28
CA ASN A 10 8.51 -16.83 7.28
C ASN A 10 7.06 -16.67 6.89
N GLU A 11 6.19 -16.37 7.84
CA GLU A 11 4.77 -16.10 7.55
C GLU A 11 4.60 -14.88 6.63
N ALA A 12 5.33 -13.81 6.93
CA ALA A 12 5.29 -12.61 6.10
C ALA A 12 5.83 -12.88 4.70
N LYS A 13 6.93 -13.61 4.59
CA LYS A 13 7.50 -13.97 3.28
C LYS A 13 6.53 -14.79 2.43
N LYS A 14 5.73 -15.64 3.04
CA LYS A 14 4.76 -16.47 2.31
C LYS A 14 3.65 -15.64 1.68
N LEU A 15 3.39 -14.44 2.18
CA LEU A 15 2.38 -13.55 1.62
C LEU A 15 2.86 -12.81 0.38
N LEU A 16 4.17 -12.68 0.16
CA LEU A 16 4.69 -11.85 -0.92
C LEU A 16 4.16 -12.21 -2.32
N PRO A 17 4.06 -13.51 -2.70
CA PRO A 17 3.54 -13.84 -4.03
C PRO A 17 2.11 -13.33 -4.28
N ASP A 18 1.28 -13.32 -3.25
CA ASP A 18 -0.10 -12.78 -3.33
C ASP A 18 -0.10 -11.27 -3.21
N LEU A 19 0.76 -10.73 -2.37
CA LEU A 19 0.81 -9.30 -2.04
C LEU A 19 1.38 -8.45 -3.16
N LYS A 20 2.43 -8.92 -3.84
CA LYS A 20 3.11 -8.15 -4.88
C LYS A 20 2.18 -7.63 -5.97
N PRO A 21 1.34 -8.47 -6.61
CA PRO A 21 0.43 -7.97 -7.64
C PRO A 21 -0.63 -7.02 -7.07
N ARG A 22 -1.04 -7.21 -5.82
CA ARG A 22 -2.03 -6.34 -5.17
C ARG A 22 -1.47 -4.96 -4.91
N ILE A 23 -0.24 -4.87 -4.42
CA ILE A 23 0.43 -3.58 -4.17
C ILE A 23 0.70 -2.86 -5.50
N TYR A 24 1.13 -3.58 -6.52
CA TYR A 24 1.31 -3.01 -7.85
C TYR A 24 0.00 -2.40 -8.38
N LYS A 25 -1.10 -3.13 -8.23
CA LYS A 25 -2.43 -2.67 -8.64
C LYS A 25 -2.85 -1.41 -7.88
N LEU A 26 -2.61 -1.39 -6.56
CA LEU A 26 -2.91 -0.21 -5.74
C LEU A 26 -2.12 1.01 -6.19
N MET A 27 -0.84 0.84 -6.48
CA MET A 27 0.00 1.93 -6.97
C MET A 27 -0.51 2.48 -8.29
N LYS A 28 -0.89 1.60 -9.22
CA LYS A 28 -1.44 2.01 -10.51
C LYS A 28 -2.76 2.77 -10.35
N LEU A 29 -3.66 2.26 -9.52
CA LEU A 29 -4.94 2.91 -9.25
C LEU A 29 -4.73 4.27 -8.60
N ASN A 30 -3.83 4.35 -7.64
CA ASN A 30 -3.51 5.60 -6.96
C ASN A 30 -2.97 6.64 -7.95
N LYS A 31 -2.08 6.24 -8.83
CA LYS A 31 -1.52 7.12 -9.85
C LYS A 31 -2.60 7.60 -10.83
N THR A 32 -3.48 6.69 -11.25
CA THR A 32 -4.59 7.05 -12.14
C THR A 32 -5.53 8.05 -11.47
N LEU A 33 -5.87 7.82 -10.19
CA LEU A 33 -6.72 8.74 -9.43
C LEU A 33 -6.09 10.12 -9.33
N SER A 34 -4.79 10.19 -9.06
CA SER A 34 -4.07 11.46 -9.00
C SER A 34 -4.09 12.19 -10.34
N LEU A 35 -3.92 11.47 -11.44
CA LEU A 35 -3.98 12.04 -12.78
C LEU A 35 -5.38 12.58 -13.09
N ILE A 36 -6.43 11.86 -12.74
CA ILE A 36 -7.80 12.32 -12.95
C ILE A 36 -8.08 13.59 -12.15
N GLN A 37 -7.62 13.64 -10.89
CA GLN A 37 -7.78 14.82 -10.04
C GLN A 37 -7.03 16.04 -10.57
N SER A 38 -5.94 15.82 -11.32
CA SER A 38 -5.15 16.90 -11.88
C SER A 38 -5.73 17.46 -13.18
N VAL A 39 -6.75 16.81 -13.75
CA VAL A 39 -7.37 17.30 -14.97
C VAL A 39 -8.15 18.58 -14.66
N ASP A 40 -7.74 19.67 -15.31
CA ASP A 40 -8.42 20.94 -15.22
C ASP A 40 -9.23 21.12 -16.50
N ILE A 41 -10.54 21.09 -16.35
CA ILE A 41 -11.45 21.32 -17.47
C ILE A 41 -11.78 22.81 -17.51
N ASP A 42 -11.29 23.49 -18.55
CA ASP A 42 -11.52 24.92 -18.72
C ASP A 42 -13.00 25.18 -18.94
N SER A 43 -13.57 26.00 -18.07
CA SER A 43 -15.00 26.32 -18.08
C SER A 43 -15.38 27.53 -18.93
N ASP A 44 -14.48 28.05 -19.76
CA ASP A 44 -14.75 29.19 -20.63
C ASP A 44 -15.78 28.90 -21.70
N ASP A 45 -16.13 27.65 -21.88
CA ASP A 45 -17.12 27.23 -22.86
C ASP A 45 -18.27 26.50 -22.14
N PRO A 46 -19.37 27.18 -21.81
CA PRO A 46 -20.49 26.59 -21.06
C PRO A 46 -21.39 25.75 -21.96
N ILE A 47 -20.79 24.81 -22.69
CA ILE A 47 -21.54 23.94 -23.59
C ILE A 47 -21.83 22.64 -22.89
N LEU A 48 -22.97 22.02 -23.26
CA LEU A 48 -23.41 20.71 -22.79
C LEU A 48 -22.31 19.64 -22.89
N ASP A 49 -21.47 19.71 -23.92
CA ASP A 49 -20.37 18.75 -24.13
C ASP A 49 -19.36 18.75 -22.99
N ILE A 50 -19.08 19.93 -22.39
CA ILE A 50 -18.18 20.04 -21.25
C ILE A 50 -18.81 19.38 -20.01
N ASP A 51 -20.11 19.62 -19.80
CA ASP A 51 -20.83 19.01 -18.68
C ASP A 51 -20.82 17.48 -18.79
N LEU A 52 -21.03 16.95 -19.97
CA LEU A 52 -20.99 15.54 -20.22
C LEU A 52 -19.58 14.96 -19.99
N ALA A 53 -18.54 15.69 -20.40
CA ALA A 53 -17.17 15.29 -20.20
C ALA A 53 -16.84 15.25 -18.69
N VAL A 54 -17.29 16.25 -17.94
CA VAL A 54 -17.11 16.29 -16.47
C VAL A 54 -17.83 15.13 -15.81
N MET A 55 -19.06 14.86 -16.23
CA MET A 55 -19.84 13.74 -15.67
C MET A 55 -19.16 12.41 -15.94
N ASP A 56 -18.66 12.17 -17.14
CA ASP A 56 -17.97 10.94 -17.50
C ASP A 56 -16.67 10.79 -16.71
N LEU A 57 -15.92 11.89 -16.55
CA LEU A 57 -14.68 11.90 -15.77
C LEU A 57 -14.97 11.57 -14.31
N ASN A 58 -16.01 12.17 -13.73
CA ASN A 58 -16.41 11.90 -12.34
C ASN A 58 -16.82 10.45 -12.16
N LYS A 59 -17.59 9.90 -13.08
CA LYS A 59 -18.02 8.50 -13.05
C LYS A 59 -16.81 7.57 -13.06
N ASN A 60 -15.86 7.84 -13.93
CA ASN A 60 -14.63 7.04 -14.02
C ASN A 60 -13.80 7.16 -12.74
N TYR A 61 -13.69 8.36 -12.18
CA TYR A 61 -12.98 8.60 -10.93
C TYR A 61 -13.59 7.80 -9.77
N PHE A 62 -14.91 7.85 -9.60
CA PHE A 62 -15.57 7.14 -8.51
C PHE A 62 -15.45 5.63 -8.67
N LYS A 63 -15.52 5.12 -9.90
CA LYS A 63 -15.31 3.70 -10.16
C LYS A 63 -13.89 3.26 -9.78
N LYS A 64 -12.88 4.04 -10.16
CA LYS A 64 -11.49 3.75 -9.82
C LYS A 64 -11.25 3.83 -8.32
N MET A 65 -11.88 4.80 -7.66
CA MET A 65 -11.77 4.96 -6.21
C MET A 65 -12.37 3.75 -5.47
N TYR A 66 -13.52 3.25 -5.94
CA TYR A 66 -14.11 2.03 -5.41
C TYR A 66 -13.16 0.85 -5.54
N LEU A 67 -12.57 0.66 -6.71
CA LEU A 67 -11.62 -0.42 -6.94
C LEU A 67 -10.38 -0.30 -6.05
N PHE A 68 -9.90 0.93 -5.86
CA PHE A 68 -8.77 1.20 -4.99
C PHE A 68 -9.05 0.78 -3.55
N TYR A 69 -10.16 1.22 -2.99
CA TYR A 69 -10.50 0.90 -1.60
C TYR A 69 -10.85 -0.57 -1.41
N LYS A 70 -11.43 -1.20 -2.42
CA LYS A 70 -11.69 -2.63 -2.39
C LYS A 70 -10.38 -3.41 -2.31
N GLU A 71 -9.41 -3.07 -3.13
CA GLU A 71 -8.10 -3.73 -3.13
C GLU A 71 -7.35 -3.46 -1.84
N LEU A 72 -7.40 -2.24 -1.34
CA LEU A 72 -6.78 -1.88 -0.06
C LEU A 72 -7.39 -2.69 1.09
N SER A 73 -8.69 -2.90 1.07
CA SER A 73 -9.38 -3.74 2.05
C SER A 73 -8.88 -5.19 2.01
N GLU A 74 -8.68 -5.74 0.82
CA GLU A 74 -8.15 -7.11 0.66
C GLU A 74 -6.74 -7.23 1.23
N VAL A 75 -5.88 -6.24 0.97
CA VAL A 75 -4.52 -6.21 1.52
C VAL A 75 -4.56 -6.12 3.05
N THR A 76 -5.42 -5.27 3.58
CA THR A 76 -5.59 -5.10 5.02
C THR A 76 -6.05 -6.39 5.69
N LYS A 77 -6.96 -7.13 5.05
CA LYS A 77 -7.43 -8.43 5.57
C LYS A 77 -6.32 -9.46 5.66
N LEU A 78 -5.30 -9.37 4.80
CA LEU A 78 -4.14 -10.25 4.89
C LEU A 78 -3.28 -9.94 6.12
N GLY A 79 -3.46 -8.79 6.75
CA GLY A 79 -2.70 -8.35 7.91
C GLY A 79 -1.54 -7.42 7.58
N ALA A 80 -1.31 -7.14 6.31
CA ALA A 80 -0.27 -6.20 5.89
C ALA A 80 -0.72 -4.76 6.10
N VAL A 81 0.22 -3.88 6.43
CA VAL A 81 -0.04 -2.47 6.65
C VAL A 81 0.63 -1.67 5.54
N VAL A 82 -0.16 -1.04 4.68
CA VAL A 82 0.37 -0.20 3.62
C VAL A 82 0.76 1.15 4.22
N LYS A 83 2.05 1.44 4.27
CA LYS A 83 2.57 2.67 4.86
C LYS A 83 2.67 3.81 3.87
N ASP A 84 3.01 3.51 2.64
CA ASP A 84 3.15 4.52 1.59
C ASP A 84 2.82 3.87 0.25
N ILE A 85 1.72 4.30 -0.35
CA ILE A 85 1.26 3.73 -1.60
C ILE A 85 2.15 4.16 -2.76
N ASP A 86 2.60 5.41 -2.76
CA ASP A 86 3.44 5.93 -3.84
C ASP A 86 4.76 5.17 -3.94
N GLU A 87 5.33 4.82 -2.79
CA GLU A 87 6.59 4.08 -2.72
C GLU A 87 6.40 2.57 -2.68
N GLY A 88 5.17 2.10 -2.51
CA GLY A 88 4.89 0.67 -2.38
C GLY A 88 5.46 0.07 -1.10
N LEU A 89 5.43 0.84 0.00
CA LEU A 89 5.96 0.41 1.30
C LEU A 89 4.89 -0.31 2.09
N VAL A 90 5.24 -1.51 2.57
CA VAL A 90 4.35 -2.36 3.34
C VAL A 90 5.08 -2.85 4.58
N ASP A 91 4.41 -2.76 5.71
CA ASP A 91 4.94 -3.25 6.98
C ASP A 91 4.09 -4.41 7.50
N PHE A 92 4.75 -5.29 8.25
CA PHE A 92 4.10 -6.40 8.93
C PHE A 92 4.48 -6.34 10.40
N TYR A 93 3.48 -6.31 11.28
CA TYR A 93 3.76 -6.38 12.72
C TYR A 93 4.42 -7.71 13.06
N SER A 94 5.46 -7.65 13.86
CA SER A 94 6.18 -8.82 14.34
C SER A 94 6.66 -8.58 15.77
N LYS A 95 7.26 -9.59 16.37
CA LYS A 95 7.80 -9.48 17.72
C LYS A 95 9.24 -9.96 17.74
N TYR A 96 10.04 -9.26 18.51
CA TYR A 96 11.44 -9.58 18.69
C TYR A 96 11.86 -9.21 20.10
N GLN A 97 12.40 -10.18 20.85
CA GLN A 97 12.84 -9.99 22.23
C GLN A 97 11.75 -9.33 23.10
N GLY A 98 10.51 -9.81 22.97
CA GLY A 98 9.41 -9.33 23.78
C GLY A 98 8.83 -7.97 23.40
N ARG A 99 9.31 -7.35 22.34
CA ARG A 99 8.79 -6.06 21.89
C ARG A 99 8.26 -6.16 20.46
N GLU A 100 7.40 -5.23 20.11
CA GLU A 100 6.86 -5.13 18.76
C GLU A 100 7.86 -4.47 17.83
N ILE A 101 7.98 -5.04 16.64
CA ILE A 101 8.76 -4.45 15.54
C ILE A 101 7.94 -4.52 14.27
N LEU A 102 8.42 -3.88 13.22
CA LEU A 102 7.80 -3.92 11.90
C LEU A 102 8.78 -4.51 10.89
N LEU A 103 8.36 -5.62 10.27
CA LEU A 103 9.05 -6.14 9.10
C LEU A 103 8.68 -5.23 7.93
N CYS A 104 9.65 -4.78 7.16
CA CYS A 104 9.45 -3.75 6.14
C CYS A 104 9.80 -4.30 4.76
N TRP A 105 8.87 -4.12 3.83
CA TRP A 105 9.06 -4.53 2.45
C TRP A 105 8.66 -3.39 1.52
N LYS A 106 9.43 -3.21 0.46
CA LYS A 106 9.14 -2.24 -0.58
C LYS A 106 8.95 -2.97 -1.91
N LEU A 107 7.95 -2.57 -2.69
CA LEU A 107 7.73 -3.16 -4.01
C LEU A 107 8.99 -3.04 -4.86
N GLY A 108 9.42 -4.15 -5.44
CA GLY A 108 10.69 -4.27 -6.15
C GLY A 108 11.71 -5.09 -5.39
N GLU A 109 11.58 -5.20 -4.08
CA GLU A 109 12.44 -6.08 -3.28
C GLU A 109 11.95 -7.53 -3.43
N LYS A 110 12.88 -8.46 -3.63
CA LYS A 110 12.52 -9.87 -3.84
C LYS A 110 11.97 -10.52 -2.59
N ASN A 111 12.53 -10.17 -1.44
CA ASN A 111 12.18 -10.76 -0.15
C ASN A 111 12.04 -9.67 0.90
N ILE A 112 11.56 -10.07 2.07
CA ILE A 112 11.56 -9.19 3.24
C ILE A 112 12.93 -9.31 3.90
N ASP A 113 13.77 -8.33 3.66
CA ASP A 113 15.16 -8.32 4.13
C ASP A 113 15.43 -7.26 5.21
N HIS A 114 14.41 -6.49 5.59
CA HIS A 114 14.59 -5.37 6.51
C HIS A 114 13.48 -5.30 7.54
N TRP A 115 13.78 -4.66 8.65
CA TRP A 115 12.84 -4.37 9.71
C TRP A 115 13.18 -3.03 10.35
N HIS A 116 12.23 -2.47 11.10
CA HIS A 116 12.49 -1.26 11.86
C HIS A 116 11.65 -1.25 13.15
N GLU A 117 12.03 -0.39 14.08
CA GLU A 117 11.28 -0.20 15.31
C GLU A 117 9.94 0.50 15.01
N LEU A 118 8.98 0.40 15.93
CA LEU A 118 7.66 1.00 15.73
C LEU A 118 7.70 2.51 15.52
N ASN A 119 8.62 3.18 16.20
CA ASN A 119 8.71 4.64 16.18
C ASN A 119 9.69 5.16 15.11
N THR A 120 10.20 4.31 14.24
CA THR A 120 11.06 4.71 13.12
C THR A 120 10.40 4.34 11.80
N GLY A 121 11.01 4.75 10.71
CA GLY A 121 10.48 4.48 9.38
C GLY A 121 11.48 3.85 8.44
N PHE A 122 11.17 3.94 7.16
CA PHE A 122 11.96 3.33 6.08
C PHE A 122 13.44 3.69 6.15
N ASN A 123 13.77 4.96 6.44
CA ASN A 123 15.17 5.42 6.46
C ASN A 123 16.01 4.81 7.58
N ASN A 124 15.36 4.21 8.56
CA ASN A 124 16.02 3.59 9.72
C ASN A 124 15.87 2.08 9.71
N ARG A 125 15.68 1.49 8.53
CA ARG A 125 15.57 0.04 8.40
C ARG A 125 16.87 -0.65 8.75
N LYS A 126 16.74 -1.79 9.39
CA LYS A 126 17.85 -2.68 9.75
C LYS A 126 17.70 -3.97 8.97
N HIS A 127 18.82 -4.63 8.67
CA HIS A 127 18.76 -5.91 7.97
C HIS A 127 18.28 -7.02 8.91
N ILE A 128 17.50 -7.97 8.38
CA ILE A 128 16.95 -9.08 9.18
C ILE A 128 18.02 -10.00 9.76
N LYS A 129 19.26 -9.93 9.28
CA LYS A 129 20.37 -10.69 9.87
C LYS A 129 20.52 -10.43 11.36
N LEU A 130 20.10 -9.26 11.82
CA LEU A 130 20.13 -8.93 13.24
C LEU A 130 19.07 -9.66 14.05
N LEU A 131 18.07 -10.24 13.38
CA LEU A 131 16.96 -10.95 14.02
C LEU A 131 17.16 -12.48 14.02
N LYS A 132 18.04 -13.00 13.19
CA LYS A 132 18.07 -14.44 12.87
C LYS A 132 18.27 -15.37 14.05
N LYS A 133 18.89 -14.88 15.13
CA LYS A 133 19.13 -15.70 16.32
C LYS A 133 17.87 -15.91 17.15
N HIS A 134 16.80 -15.19 16.87
CA HIS A 134 15.60 -15.12 17.69
C HIS A 134 14.33 -15.47 16.93
N ASN A 135 14.48 -15.82 15.68
CA ASN A 135 13.35 -16.21 14.82
C ASN A 135 13.48 -17.64 14.35
#